data_e5a1ddce51c86707dbeb53b802fadbb0
#
_entry.id   e5a1ddce51c86707dbeb53b802fadbb0
#
_cell.length_a   1.000
_cell.length_b   1.000
_cell.length_c   1.000
_cell.angle_alpha   90.00
_cell.angle_beta   90.00
_cell.angle_gamma   90.00
#
_symmetry.space_group_name_H-M   'P 1'
#
loop_
_entity.id
_entity.type
_entity.pdbx_description
1 polymer ?
#
loop_
_entity_poly.entity_id
_entity_poly.type
_entity_poly.pdbx_seq_one_letter_code
_entity_poly.pdbx_strand_id
1 'polypeptide(L)'
;MDINSINEYMKQFFWLDFELIRIDPQTVELHGFISEAYKDKIIITFSSVHMVCATISFTYEGNGNFISVADKEKSISINTAYDVTIGNDVFVLSNTNIQGEMFIVAKQVEMKTF
;
A
#
# COMPACT_ATOMS: atom_id res chain seq x y z
N MET A 1 9.86 3.98 7.97
CA MET A 1 9.51 5.21 7.24
C MET A 1 8.09 5.62 7.56
N ASP A 2 7.88 6.89 7.59
CA ASP A 2 6.59 7.51 7.86
C ASP A 2 5.72 7.50 6.59
N ILE A 3 4.46 7.05 6.71
CA ILE A 3 3.52 7.05 5.58
C ILE A 3 3.21 8.47 5.08
N ASN A 4 3.41 9.49 5.91
CA ASN A 4 3.21 10.88 5.48
C ASN A 4 4.15 11.27 4.34
N SER A 5 5.38 10.75 4.35
CA SER A 5 6.33 10.99 3.26
C SER A 5 5.85 10.37 1.94
N ILE A 6 5.24 9.20 2.02
CA ILE A 6 4.66 8.53 0.85
C ILE A 6 3.52 9.37 0.28
N ASN A 7 2.58 9.75 1.14
CA ASN A 7 1.42 10.55 0.71
C ASN A 7 1.84 11.91 0.17
N GLU A 8 2.85 12.53 0.76
CA GLU A 8 3.36 13.82 0.30
C GLU A 8 3.98 13.70 -1.10
N TYR A 9 4.74 12.64 -1.35
CA TYR A 9 5.29 12.38 -2.67
C TYR A 9 4.19 12.14 -3.71
N MET A 10 3.13 11.44 -3.34
CA MET A 10 2.03 11.09 -4.24
C MET A 10 1.23 12.31 -4.71
N LYS A 11 1.25 13.41 -3.98
CA LYS A 11 0.49 14.63 -4.31
C LYS A 11 0.84 15.22 -5.67
N GLN A 12 2.02 14.97 -6.19
CA GLN A 12 2.45 15.51 -7.48
C GLN A 12 1.82 14.79 -8.69
N PHE A 13 1.15 13.67 -8.45
CA PHE A 13 0.58 12.87 -9.52
C PHE A 13 -0.94 12.98 -9.55
N PHE A 14 -1.50 13.11 -10.75
CA PHE A 14 -2.95 13.01 -10.96
C PHE A 14 -3.41 11.56 -10.93
N TRP A 15 -2.53 10.67 -11.37
CA TRP A 15 -2.75 9.23 -11.35
C TRP A 15 -1.42 8.48 -11.47
N LEU A 16 -1.40 7.27 -10.94
CA LEU A 16 -0.31 6.31 -11.12
C LEU A 16 -0.90 4.93 -11.22
N ASP A 17 -0.39 4.16 -12.18
CA ASP A 17 -0.71 2.74 -12.25
C ASP A 17 0.20 1.98 -11.31
N PHE A 18 -0.36 1.06 -10.54
CA PHE A 18 0.39 0.24 -9.61
C PHE A 18 0.31 -1.23 -9.98
N GLU A 19 1.40 -1.94 -9.79
CA GLU A 19 1.48 -3.39 -9.81
C GLU A 19 1.97 -3.89 -8.46
N LEU A 20 1.31 -4.93 -7.95
CA LEU A 20 1.69 -5.59 -6.72
C LEU A 20 2.58 -6.77 -7.07
N ILE A 21 3.79 -6.78 -6.49
CA ILE A 21 4.81 -7.81 -6.78
C ILE A 21 5.21 -8.46 -5.47
N ARG A 22 5.12 -9.78 -5.42
CA ARG A 22 5.61 -10.54 -4.29
C ARG A 22 7.09 -10.87 -4.51
N ILE A 23 7.93 -10.36 -3.61
CA ILE A 23 9.38 -10.54 -3.69
C ILE A 23 9.78 -11.88 -3.03
N ASP A 24 9.26 -12.13 -1.84
CA ASP A 24 9.48 -13.36 -1.09
C ASP A 24 8.25 -13.61 -0.19
N PRO A 25 8.21 -14.70 0.59
CA PRO A 25 7.01 -15.00 1.40
C PRO A 25 6.55 -13.90 2.36
N GLN A 26 7.44 -12.96 2.72
CA GLN A 26 7.14 -11.93 3.71
C GLN A 26 7.34 -10.51 3.17
N THR A 27 7.65 -10.34 1.89
CA THR A 27 7.92 -9.03 1.30
C THR A 27 7.09 -8.80 0.05
N VAL A 28 6.38 -7.68 0.03
CA VAL A 28 5.54 -7.27 -1.10
C VAL A 28 5.93 -5.86 -1.50
N GLU A 29 5.99 -5.60 -2.79
CA GLU A 29 6.25 -4.27 -3.32
C GLU A 29 5.08 -3.80 -4.19
N LEU A 30 4.79 -2.50 -4.09
CA LEU A 30 3.89 -1.81 -5.01
C LEU A 30 4.76 -0.95 -5.92
N HIS A 31 4.75 -1.26 -7.21
CA HIS A 31 5.48 -0.49 -8.22
C HIS A 31 4.52 0.46 -8.90
N GLY A 32 4.73 1.77 -8.71
CA GLY A 32 3.92 2.82 -9.30
C GLY A 32 4.60 3.47 -10.49
N PHE A 33 3.88 3.60 -11.60
CA PHE A 33 4.44 4.13 -12.84
C PHE A 33 3.37 4.86 -13.64
N ILE A 34 3.84 5.72 -14.55
CA ILE A 34 2.98 6.33 -15.55
C ILE A 34 3.02 5.39 -16.76
N SER A 35 1.89 4.85 -17.17
CA SER A 35 1.82 3.77 -18.16
C SER A 35 2.54 4.07 -19.48
N GLU A 36 2.59 5.31 -19.90
CA GLU A 36 3.28 5.72 -21.12
C GLU A 36 4.79 5.49 -21.07
N ALA A 37 5.36 5.57 -19.89
CA ALA A 37 6.81 5.43 -19.71
C ALA A 37 7.22 4.03 -19.27
N TYR A 38 6.35 3.24 -18.71
CA TYR A 38 6.62 1.92 -18.12
C TYR A 38 7.86 1.93 -17.21
N LYS A 39 8.10 3.07 -16.57
CA LYS A 39 9.25 3.28 -15.70
C LYS A 39 8.76 3.61 -14.31
N ASP A 40 9.27 2.89 -13.33
CA ASP A 40 8.88 3.12 -11.95
C ASP A 40 9.15 4.56 -11.52
N LYS A 41 8.16 5.17 -10.89
CA LYS A 41 8.27 6.47 -10.23
C LYS A 41 8.40 6.31 -8.73
N ILE A 42 7.81 5.25 -8.20
CA ILE A 42 7.84 4.95 -6.78
C ILE A 42 7.76 3.44 -6.59
N ILE A 43 8.53 2.94 -5.64
CA ILE A 43 8.39 1.58 -5.15
C ILE A 43 8.11 1.66 -3.65
N ILE A 44 6.99 1.08 -3.22
CA ILE A 44 6.60 1.01 -1.83
C ILE A 44 6.79 -0.44 -1.38
N THR A 45 7.68 -0.67 -0.43
CA THR A 45 8.03 -2.01 0.04
C THR A 45 7.42 -2.23 1.43
N PHE A 46 6.65 -3.31 1.55
CA PHE A 46 6.10 -3.77 2.82
C PHE A 46 6.91 -4.98 3.27
N SER A 47 7.42 -4.92 4.50
CA SER A 47 8.27 -5.98 5.07
C SER A 47 7.57 -6.64 6.26
N SER A 48 7.91 -7.91 6.50
CA SER A 48 7.23 -8.74 7.51
C SER A 48 5.73 -8.74 7.28
N VAL A 49 5.33 -9.02 6.05
CA VAL A 49 3.93 -9.03 5.63
C VAL A 49 3.24 -10.26 6.19
N HIS A 50 2.09 -10.05 6.83
CA HIS A 50 1.24 -11.13 7.32
C HIS A 50 0.18 -11.52 6.28
N MET A 51 -0.44 -10.52 5.66
CA MET A 51 -1.46 -10.76 4.63
C MET A 51 -1.61 -9.56 3.69
N VAL A 52 -2.16 -9.84 2.53
CA VAL A 52 -2.49 -8.84 1.52
C VAL A 52 -3.94 -9.05 1.09
N CYS A 53 -4.70 -7.97 1.09
CA CYS A 53 -6.05 -7.92 0.52
C CYS A 53 -6.07 -6.80 -0.52
N ALA A 54 -5.66 -7.11 -1.74
CA ALA A 54 -5.55 -6.13 -2.80
C ALA A 54 -5.58 -6.81 -4.17
N THR A 55 -5.95 -6.06 -5.18
CA THR A 55 -5.80 -6.52 -6.56
C THR A 55 -4.34 -6.47 -6.99
N ILE A 56 -3.97 -7.31 -7.95
CA ILE A 56 -2.59 -7.37 -8.46
C ILE A 56 -2.20 -6.05 -9.14
N SER A 57 -3.15 -5.39 -9.77
CA SER A 57 -2.95 -4.08 -10.39
C SER A 57 -4.11 -3.16 -10.08
N PHE A 58 -3.83 -1.87 -9.95
CA PHE A 58 -4.82 -0.84 -9.70
C PHE A 58 -4.22 0.52 -10.04
N THR A 59 -5.07 1.55 -10.08
CA THR A 59 -4.64 2.91 -10.38
C THR A 59 -4.94 3.83 -9.20
N TYR A 60 -3.95 4.57 -8.73
CA TYR A 60 -4.15 5.69 -7.81
C TYR A 60 -4.74 6.85 -8.63
N GLU A 61 -5.87 7.37 -8.20
CA GLU A 61 -6.63 8.39 -8.94
C GLU A 61 -6.43 9.82 -8.41
N GLY A 62 -5.49 10.02 -7.50
CA GLY A 62 -5.27 11.31 -6.89
C GLY A 62 -6.35 11.68 -5.87
N ASN A 63 -6.45 12.98 -5.55
CA ASN A 63 -7.49 13.53 -4.68
C ASN A 63 -7.47 13.11 -3.22
N GLY A 64 -6.31 12.75 -2.69
CA GLY A 64 -6.19 12.41 -1.29
C GLY A 64 -5.04 11.49 -0.98
N ASN A 65 -4.98 11.06 0.26
CA ASN A 65 -3.93 10.16 0.70
C ASN A 65 -4.08 8.79 0.07
N PHE A 66 -2.97 8.24 -0.38
CA PHE A 66 -2.92 6.91 -0.95
C PHE A 66 -2.89 5.83 0.13
N ILE A 67 -2.14 6.07 1.21
CA ILE A 67 -1.91 5.08 2.25
C ILE A 67 -2.22 5.67 3.63
N SER A 68 -2.86 4.88 4.48
CA SER A 68 -3.11 5.24 5.87
C SER A 68 -3.01 4.01 6.76
N VAL A 69 -2.84 4.22 8.06
CA VAL A 69 -2.92 3.14 9.03
C VAL A 69 -4.36 3.07 9.52
N ALA A 70 -4.94 1.87 9.51
CA ALA A 70 -6.31 1.66 9.96
C ALA A 70 -6.47 2.08 11.42
N ASP A 71 -7.65 2.57 11.77
CA ASP A 71 -7.97 2.90 13.16
C ASP A 71 -7.96 1.64 14.05
N LYS A 72 -8.03 1.86 15.35
CA LYS A 72 -7.96 0.78 16.35
C LYS A 72 -9.06 -0.26 16.15
N GLU A 73 -10.28 0.18 15.91
CA GLU A 73 -11.44 -0.71 15.76
C GLU A 73 -11.27 -1.61 14.54
N LYS A 74 -10.91 -1.05 13.41
CA LYS A 74 -10.66 -1.80 12.17
C LYS A 74 -9.49 -2.75 12.31
N SER A 75 -8.40 -2.30 12.93
CA SER A 75 -7.22 -3.13 13.18
C SER A 75 -7.55 -4.34 14.04
N ILE A 76 -8.33 -4.14 15.11
CA ILE A 76 -8.77 -5.25 15.97
C ILE A 76 -9.62 -6.24 15.17
N SER A 77 -10.56 -5.74 14.38
CA SER A 77 -11.44 -6.60 13.57
C SER A 77 -10.64 -7.48 12.61
N ILE A 78 -9.68 -6.90 11.89
CA ILE A 78 -8.82 -7.63 10.96
C ILE A 78 -7.90 -8.59 11.69
N ASN A 79 -7.26 -8.14 12.76
CA ASN A 79 -6.34 -8.97 13.54
C ASN A 79 -7.05 -10.18 14.13
N THR A 80 -8.28 -10.01 14.61
CA THR A 80 -9.08 -11.11 15.15
C THR A 80 -9.50 -12.08 14.04
N ALA A 81 -9.97 -11.56 12.91
CA ALA A 81 -10.45 -12.39 11.80
C ALA A 81 -9.35 -13.25 11.17
N TYR A 82 -8.12 -12.75 11.14
CA TYR A 82 -7.00 -13.40 10.42
C TYR A 82 -5.85 -13.82 11.34
N ASP A 83 -6.07 -13.82 12.64
CA ASP A 83 -5.10 -14.29 13.65
C ASP A 83 -3.74 -13.57 13.51
N VAL A 84 -3.77 -12.26 13.35
CA VAL A 84 -2.57 -11.44 13.23
C VAL A 84 -1.96 -11.19 14.60
N THR A 85 -0.65 -11.39 14.72
CA THR A 85 0.07 -11.13 15.97
C THR A 85 0.21 -9.63 16.23
N ILE A 86 0.41 -9.29 17.52
CA ILE A 86 0.64 -7.90 17.96
C ILE A 86 1.89 -7.35 17.28
N GLY A 87 1.87 -6.06 16.94
CA GLY A 87 3.01 -5.36 16.35
C GLY A 87 2.93 -5.16 14.85
N ASN A 88 1.86 -5.64 14.21
CA ASN A 88 1.60 -5.38 12.80
C ASN A 88 0.64 -4.19 12.64
N ASP A 89 0.88 -3.39 11.62
CA ASP A 89 -0.03 -2.33 11.21
C ASP A 89 -0.87 -2.79 10.02
N VAL A 90 -2.11 -2.30 9.96
CA VAL A 90 -2.98 -2.50 8.81
C VAL A 90 -2.87 -1.25 7.93
N PHE A 91 -2.13 -1.37 6.84
CA PHE A 91 -1.96 -0.28 5.87
C PHE A 91 -3.10 -0.32 4.86
N VAL A 92 -3.94 0.71 4.88
CA VAL A 92 -5.10 0.83 3.99
C VAL A 92 -4.70 1.62 2.75
N LEU A 93 -5.03 1.08 1.57
CA LEU A 93 -4.80 1.75 0.29
C LEU A 93 -6.11 2.43 -0.14
N SER A 94 -6.03 3.71 -0.47
CA SER A 94 -7.21 4.55 -0.73
C SER A 94 -7.03 5.39 -1.99
N ASN A 95 -8.13 6.00 -2.43
CA ASN A 95 -8.14 6.89 -3.61
C ASN A 95 -7.67 6.17 -4.87
N THR A 96 -8.13 4.94 -5.04
CA THR A 96 -7.84 4.12 -6.21
C THR A 96 -9.10 3.87 -7.01
N ASN A 97 -8.93 3.28 -8.19
CA ASN A 97 -10.05 2.87 -9.05
C ASN A 97 -10.80 1.63 -8.53
N ILE A 98 -10.32 1.02 -7.44
CA ILE A 98 -10.95 -0.13 -6.84
C ILE A 98 -11.95 0.34 -5.79
N GLN A 99 -13.21 -0.08 -5.89
CA GLN A 99 -14.25 0.30 -4.95
C GLN A 99 -14.21 -0.53 -3.66
N GLY A 100 -13.72 -1.77 -3.77
CA GLY A 100 -13.54 -2.62 -2.61
C GLY A 100 -12.39 -2.13 -1.73
N GLU A 101 -12.42 -2.53 -0.46
CA GLU A 101 -11.38 -2.17 0.47
C GLU A 101 -10.11 -2.96 0.20
N MET A 102 -8.97 -2.26 0.16
CA MET A 102 -7.66 -2.88 -0.01
C MET A 102 -6.77 -2.52 1.17
N PHE A 103 -6.03 -3.51 1.66
CA PHE A 103 -5.08 -3.29 2.76
C PHE A 103 -3.96 -4.34 2.75
N ILE A 104 -2.85 -3.98 3.39
CA ILE A 104 -1.70 -4.86 3.58
C ILE A 104 -1.34 -4.82 5.06
N VAL A 105 -1.25 -5.99 5.69
CA VAL A 105 -0.88 -6.11 7.09
C VAL A 105 0.60 -6.46 7.16
N ALA A 106 1.40 -5.57 7.75
CA ALA A 106 2.85 -5.70 7.78
C ALA A 106 3.42 -4.94 8.98
N LYS A 107 4.70 -5.18 9.28
CA LYS A 107 5.39 -4.45 10.34
C LYS A 107 6.02 -3.16 9.86
N GLN A 108 6.45 -3.10 8.60
CA GLN A 108 7.20 -1.96 8.08
C GLN A 108 6.77 -1.63 6.67
N VAL A 109 6.87 -0.34 6.33
CA VAL A 109 6.70 0.16 4.99
C VAL A 109 7.82 1.16 4.67
N GLU A 110 8.37 1.07 3.48
CA GLU A 110 9.40 1.98 2.99
C GLU A 110 9.11 2.40 1.56
N MET A 111 9.67 3.54 1.17
CA MET A 111 9.48 4.11 -0.15
C MET A 111 10.82 4.36 -0.82
N LYS A 112 10.87 4.06 -2.11
CA LYS A 112 11.98 4.42 -2.99
C LYS A 112 11.41 5.17 -4.19
N THR A 113 12.02 6.30 -4.54
CA THR A 113 11.57 7.14 -5.66
C THR A 113 12.62 7.20 -6.76
N PHE A 114 12.18 7.55 -7.95
CA PHE A 114 13.04 7.60 -9.15
C PHE A 114 12.88 8.90 -9.91
#